data_97352ee03114f5f5217c58b594b7f5f0
#
_entry.id   97352ee03114f5f5217c58b594b7f5f0
#
_cell.length_a   1.000
_cell.length_b   1.000
_cell.length_c   1.000
_cell.angle_alpha   90.00
_cell.angle_beta   90.00
_cell.angle_gamma   90.00
#
_symmetry.space_group_name_H-M   'P 1'
#
loop_
_entity.id
_entity.type
_entity.pdbx_description
1 polymer ?
#
loop_
_entity_poly.entity_id
_entity_poly.type
_entity_poly.pdbx_seq_one_letter_code
_entity_poly.pdbx_strand_id
1 'polypeptide(L)'
;QTSWQICPPQNCPVCDSPVFQVPGEVDWRCNNFDCPAQLNERLLHFVSRRAMDIDTVGPALIEQLTLKHKLCNPADLYKLQISDLEELERMGAKSAENVLKAIKESKNCSLVQFIHALGIPHVGEKTASVLARMHGSLQDLMECTPETLEGIDEIGPIIAESVVVFFDDQKNVKWISDLLEIGVQPRNPETSSNSGIPFFEGKVFVITGTLSEARDVWKDRLESVGAKVTGSVSSKTDYLLAGENAGAKLSKARTLGVQVMTEKQASEELS
;
A
#
# COMPACT_ATOMS: atom_id res chain seq x y z
N GLN A 1 35.01 35.94 -17.12
CA GLN A 1 34.41 34.78 -16.43
C GLN A 1 33.57 34.03 -17.44
N THR A 2 34.07 32.91 -17.95
CA THR A 2 33.33 32.01 -18.83
C THR A 2 32.29 31.26 -17.97
N SER A 3 31.02 31.67 -18.07
CA SER A 3 29.94 30.93 -17.48
C SER A 3 29.73 29.62 -18.29
N TRP A 4 30.01 28.49 -17.71
CA TRP A 4 29.64 27.19 -18.28
C TRP A 4 28.12 27.05 -18.24
N GLN A 5 27.47 27.08 -19.40
CA GLN A 5 26.07 26.75 -19.50
C GLN A 5 25.99 25.19 -19.50
N ILE A 6 25.40 24.62 -18.45
CA ILE A 6 25.06 23.19 -18.42
C ILE A 6 23.84 23.02 -19.31
N CYS A 7 24.05 22.41 -20.49
CA CYS A 7 22.96 22.04 -21.37
C CYS A 7 22.54 20.59 -21.07
N PRO A 8 21.24 20.31 -20.94
CA PRO A 8 20.78 18.93 -20.82
C PRO A 8 21.11 18.14 -22.09
N PRO A 9 21.32 16.82 -21.99
CA PRO A 9 21.55 15.97 -23.16
C PRO A 9 20.30 16.00 -24.06
N GLN A 10 20.48 15.89 -25.36
CA GLN A 10 19.35 15.75 -26.31
C GLN A 10 18.73 14.35 -26.25
N ASN A 11 19.55 13.34 -25.98
CA ASN A 11 19.13 11.95 -25.88
C ASN A 11 19.46 11.38 -24.51
N CYS A 12 18.68 10.40 -24.08
CA CYS A 12 18.90 9.66 -22.84
C CYS A 12 20.23 8.90 -22.90
N PRO A 13 21.12 9.06 -21.92
CA PRO A 13 22.44 8.41 -21.92
C PRO A 13 22.35 6.88 -21.78
N VAL A 14 21.17 6.32 -21.44
CA VAL A 14 20.99 4.87 -21.22
C VAL A 14 20.34 4.18 -22.41
N CYS A 15 19.31 4.80 -23.04
CA CYS A 15 18.55 4.15 -24.10
C CYS A 15 18.56 4.92 -25.43
N ASP A 16 19.29 6.04 -25.51
CA ASP A 16 19.42 6.93 -26.67
C ASP A 16 18.09 7.52 -27.19
N SER A 17 16.99 7.35 -26.48
CA SER A 17 15.72 7.98 -26.83
C SER A 17 15.75 9.49 -26.53
N PRO A 18 15.03 10.34 -27.30
CA PRO A 18 14.95 11.76 -27.01
C PRO A 18 14.50 12.04 -25.59
N VAL A 19 15.11 13.04 -24.96
CA VAL A 19 14.64 13.57 -23.69
C VAL A 19 13.78 14.80 -23.92
N PHE A 20 12.84 15.06 -23.01
CA PHE A 20 11.94 16.18 -23.10
C PHE A 20 11.80 16.87 -21.75
N GLN A 21 11.38 18.10 -21.78
CA GLN A 21 11.04 18.89 -20.61
C GLN A 21 9.53 19.12 -20.62
N VAL A 22 8.87 18.73 -19.54
CA VAL A 22 7.44 19.02 -19.39
C VAL A 22 7.25 20.54 -19.26
N PRO A 23 6.31 21.15 -19.99
CA PRO A 23 6.05 22.58 -19.86
C PRO A 23 5.76 22.98 -18.41
N GLY A 24 6.55 23.92 -17.89
CA GLY A 24 6.45 24.38 -16.50
C GLY A 24 7.31 23.63 -15.49
N GLU A 25 7.97 22.53 -15.87
CA GLU A 25 8.95 21.83 -15.04
C GLU A 25 10.39 22.19 -15.41
N VAL A 26 11.32 22.03 -14.46
CA VAL A 26 12.76 22.27 -14.69
C VAL A 26 13.48 21.02 -15.17
N ASP A 27 12.92 19.84 -14.92
CA ASP A 27 13.55 18.55 -15.13
C ASP A 27 13.41 18.06 -16.58
N TRP A 28 14.50 17.47 -17.09
CA TRP A 28 14.52 16.76 -18.37
C TRP A 28 14.36 15.27 -18.13
N ARG A 29 13.46 14.63 -18.84
CA ARG A 29 13.10 13.24 -18.61
C ARG A 29 13.16 12.43 -19.90
N CYS A 30 13.56 11.17 -19.77
CA CYS A 30 13.42 10.18 -20.83
C CYS A 30 11.96 9.70 -20.89
N ASN A 31 11.35 9.78 -22.07
CA ASN A 31 9.95 9.34 -22.28
C ASN A 31 9.84 7.89 -22.77
N ASN A 32 10.97 7.19 -22.87
CA ASN A 32 10.94 5.80 -23.27
C ASN A 32 10.54 4.92 -22.09
N PHE A 33 9.34 4.35 -22.15
CA PHE A 33 8.83 3.43 -21.13
C PHE A 33 9.71 2.19 -20.93
N ASP A 34 10.35 1.73 -21.99
CA ASP A 34 11.22 0.55 -22.00
C ASP A 34 12.70 0.90 -21.66
N CYS A 35 12.97 2.15 -21.21
CA CYS A 35 14.30 2.55 -20.77
C CYS A 35 14.71 1.78 -19.52
N PRO A 36 15.87 1.07 -19.52
CA PRO A 36 16.32 0.31 -18.37
C PRO A 36 16.47 1.15 -17.07
N ALA A 37 16.91 2.41 -17.20
CA ALA A 37 17.00 3.31 -16.04
C ALA A 37 15.62 3.65 -15.47
N GLN A 38 14.63 3.90 -16.32
CA GLN A 38 13.25 4.17 -15.90
C GLN A 38 12.62 2.93 -15.26
N LEU A 39 12.90 1.75 -15.80
CA LEU A 39 12.44 0.49 -15.24
C LEU A 39 13.01 0.27 -13.84
N ASN A 40 14.31 0.47 -13.66
CA ASN A 40 14.96 0.30 -12.36
C ASN A 40 14.38 1.25 -11.32
N GLU A 41 14.17 2.53 -11.66
CA GLU A 41 13.56 3.52 -10.75
C GLU A 41 12.12 3.14 -10.37
N ARG A 42 11.31 2.69 -11.34
CA ARG A 42 9.95 2.21 -11.06
C ARG A 42 9.93 0.99 -10.15
N LEU A 43 10.83 0.04 -10.37
CA LEU A 43 10.95 -1.15 -9.51
C LEU A 43 11.43 -0.78 -8.11
N LEU A 44 12.39 0.13 -7.98
CA LEU A 44 12.85 0.65 -6.69
C LEU A 44 11.75 1.38 -5.93
N HIS A 45 10.98 2.21 -6.64
CA HIS A 45 9.83 2.86 -6.04
C HIS A 45 8.80 1.82 -5.56
N PHE A 46 8.47 0.85 -6.42
CA PHE A 46 7.49 -0.20 -6.12
C PHE A 46 7.84 -1.00 -4.86
N VAL A 47 9.11 -1.39 -4.69
CA VAL A 47 9.55 -2.17 -3.51
C VAL A 47 9.82 -1.33 -2.27
N SER A 48 9.81 -0.01 -2.38
CA SER A 48 10.16 0.90 -1.30
C SER A 48 9.25 0.74 -0.07
N ARG A 49 9.75 1.16 1.10
CA ARG A 49 9.07 1.05 2.40
C ARG A 49 7.68 1.71 2.45
N ARG A 50 7.47 2.78 1.68
CA ARG A 50 6.19 3.49 1.62
C ARG A 50 5.24 2.93 0.57
N ALA A 51 5.71 2.01 -0.25
CA ALA A 51 4.96 1.31 -1.29
C ALA A 51 4.69 -0.14 -0.85
N MET A 52 5.24 -1.14 -1.54
CA MET A 52 4.99 -2.55 -1.22
C MET A 52 5.85 -3.09 -0.08
N ASP A 53 6.77 -2.31 0.47
CA ASP A 53 7.62 -2.62 1.63
C ASP A 53 8.38 -3.97 1.53
N ILE A 54 9.10 -4.15 0.43
CA ILE A 54 9.89 -5.37 0.18
C ILE A 54 11.37 -5.10 0.53
N ASP A 55 11.67 -5.00 1.82
CA ASP A 55 12.97 -4.57 2.37
C ASP A 55 14.19 -5.33 1.83
N THR A 56 14.02 -6.58 1.41
CA THR A 56 15.10 -7.44 0.92
C THR A 56 15.48 -7.20 -0.54
N VAL A 57 14.69 -6.41 -1.26
CA VAL A 57 14.87 -6.11 -2.69
C VAL A 57 15.44 -4.69 -2.83
N GLY A 58 16.75 -4.60 -2.96
CA GLY A 58 17.46 -3.33 -3.12
C GLY A 58 18.00 -3.07 -4.53
N PRO A 59 18.67 -1.91 -4.74
CA PRO A 59 19.14 -1.47 -6.06
C PRO A 59 20.02 -2.50 -6.78
N ALA A 60 20.99 -3.09 -6.08
CA ALA A 60 21.90 -4.07 -6.67
C ALA A 60 21.19 -5.35 -7.14
N LEU A 61 20.13 -5.78 -6.43
CA LEU A 61 19.36 -6.94 -6.81
C LEU A 61 18.47 -6.64 -8.03
N ILE A 62 17.80 -5.48 -8.04
CA ILE A 62 16.99 -5.03 -9.17
C ILE A 62 17.85 -4.90 -10.43
N GLU A 63 19.02 -4.27 -10.34
CA GLU A 63 19.92 -4.10 -11.45
C GLU A 63 20.36 -5.44 -12.05
N GLN A 64 20.78 -6.41 -11.22
CA GLN A 64 21.18 -7.73 -11.70
C GLN A 64 20.01 -8.47 -12.38
N LEU A 65 18.81 -8.43 -11.80
CA LEU A 65 17.64 -9.07 -12.36
C LEU A 65 17.19 -8.42 -13.67
N THR A 66 17.26 -7.10 -13.77
CA THR A 66 16.93 -6.36 -14.99
C THR A 66 17.92 -6.64 -16.11
N LEU A 67 19.23 -6.67 -15.79
CA LEU A 67 20.28 -7.02 -16.76
C LEU A 67 20.12 -8.45 -17.30
N LYS A 68 19.62 -9.37 -16.48
CA LYS A 68 19.32 -10.75 -16.89
C LYS A 68 17.93 -10.90 -17.55
N HIS A 69 17.23 -9.79 -17.82
CA HIS A 69 15.86 -9.78 -18.37
C HIS A 69 14.83 -10.59 -17.57
N LYS A 70 15.06 -10.74 -16.25
CA LYS A 70 14.11 -11.39 -15.34
C LYS A 70 12.99 -10.45 -14.89
N LEU A 71 13.23 -9.13 -14.93
CA LEU A 71 12.26 -8.10 -14.57
C LEU A 71 12.05 -7.14 -15.75
N CYS A 72 10.82 -7.03 -16.22
CA CYS A 72 10.35 -6.07 -17.21
C CYS A 72 9.27 -5.14 -16.63
N ASN A 73 8.62 -5.55 -15.55
CA ASN A 73 7.61 -4.80 -14.83
C ASN A 73 7.50 -5.32 -13.38
N PRO A 74 6.75 -4.63 -12.49
CA PRO A 74 6.62 -5.05 -11.08
C PRO A 74 6.02 -6.44 -10.87
N ALA A 75 5.15 -6.93 -11.76
CA ALA A 75 4.55 -8.25 -11.61
C ALA A 75 5.56 -9.39 -11.76
N ASP A 76 6.67 -9.16 -12.45
CA ASP A 76 7.70 -10.17 -12.63
C ASP A 76 8.44 -10.49 -11.34
N LEU A 77 8.48 -9.56 -10.35
CA LEU A 77 9.01 -9.83 -9.01
C LEU A 77 8.31 -11.03 -8.35
N TYR A 78 7.01 -11.14 -8.53
CA TYR A 78 6.19 -12.20 -7.92
C TYR A 78 6.25 -13.54 -8.68
N LYS A 79 6.87 -13.55 -9.86
CA LYS A 79 7.10 -14.76 -10.68
C LYS A 79 8.48 -15.37 -10.44
N LEU A 80 9.37 -14.67 -9.73
CA LEU A 80 10.74 -15.14 -9.46
C LEU A 80 10.75 -16.47 -8.71
N GLN A 81 11.69 -17.33 -9.10
CA GLN A 81 11.97 -18.60 -8.46
C GLN A 81 13.32 -18.55 -7.74
N ILE A 82 13.55 -19.50 -6.83
CA ILE A 82 14.80 -19.57 -6.08
C ILE A 82 16.02 -19.68 -7.02
N SER A 83 15.90 -20.43 -8.10
CA SER A 83 16.93 -20.58 -9.13
C SER A 83 17.33 -19.26 -9.80
N ASP A 84 16.35 -18.36 -10.01
CA ASP A 84 16.62 -17.04 -10.61
C ASP A 84 17.49 -16.17 -9.71
N LEU A 85 17.32 -16.32 -8.40
CA LEU A 85 18.07 -15.57 -7.39
C LEU A 85 19.42 -16.19 -7.09
N GLU A 86 19.53 -17.52 -7.01
CA GLU A 86 20.80 -18.21 -6.74
C GLU A 86 21.85 -18.02 -7.84
N GLU A 87 21.43 -17.70 -9.05
CA GLU A 87 22.29 -17.35 -10.19
C GLU A 87 22.92 -15.94 -10.08
N LEU A 88 22.50 -15.13 -9.08
CA LEU A 88 22.98 -13.76 -8.92
C LEU A 88 24.23 -13.68 -8.07
N GLU A 89 25.04 -12.66 -8.34
CA GLU A 89 26.26 -12.45 -7.56
C GLU A 89 25.93 -12.18 -6.09
N ARG A 90 26.66 -12.83 -5.18
CA ARG A 90 26.54 -12.69 -3.73
C ARG A 90 25.17 -13.09 -3.15
N MET A 91 24.40 -13.88 -3.89
CA MET A 91 23.10 -14.39 -3.45
C MET A 91 23.24 -15.87 -3.05
N GLY A 92 23.20 -16.14 -1.75
CA GLY A 92 23.15 -17.52 -1.23
C GLY A 92 21.72 -18.00 -1.03
N ALA A 93 21.53 -19.31 -0.91
CA ALA A 93 20.21 -19.95 -0.76
C ALA A 93 19.34 -19.29 0.32
N LYS A 94 19.88 -19.05 1.52
CA LYS A 94 19.13 -18.40 2.61
C LYS A 94 18.69 -16.97 2.28
N SER A 95 19.53 -16.21 1.56
CA SER A 95 19.17 -14.86 1.13
C SER A 95 18.08 -14.90 0.06
N ALA A 96 18.17 -15.84 -0.88
CA ALA A 96 17.15 -16.06 -1.90
C ALA A 96 15.78 -16.43 -1.28
N GLU A 97 15.79 -17.33 -0.29
CA GLU A 97 14.57 -17.68 0.45
C GLU A 97 13.96 -16.48 1.17
N ASN A 98 14.78 -15.63 1.81
CA ASN A 98 14.31 -14.42 2.48
C ASN A 98 13.69 -13.42 1.49
N VAL A 99 14.29 -13.25 0.32
CA VAL A 99 13.74 -12.39 -0.76
C VAL A 99 12.36 -12.90 -1.20
N LEU A 100 12.25 -14.19 -1.51
CA LEU A 100 10.96 -14.78 -1.93
C LEU A 100 9.90 -14.71 -0.84
N LYS A 101 10.30 -14.86 0.43
CA LYS A 101 9.42 -14.71 1.58
C LYS A 101 8.89 -13.29 1.68
N ALA A 102 9.76 -12.27 1.61
CA ALA A 102 9.36 -10.86 1.66
C ALA A 102 8.42 -10.49 0.50
N ILE A 103 8.73 -10.94 -0.73
CA ILE A 103 7.85 -10.77 -1.88
C ILE A 103 6.48 -11.43 -1.65
N LYS A 104 6.44 -12.63 -1.07
CA LYS A 104 5.18 -13.30 -0.77
C LYS A 104 4.35 -12.57 0.31
N GLU A 105 5.00 -12.05 1.34
CA GLU A 105 4.36 -11.31 2.42
C GLU A 105 3.76 -9.99 1.91
N SER A 106 4.41 -9.31 0.97
CA SER A 106 3.93 -8.06 0.38
C SER A 106 2.63 -8.19 -0.43
N LYS A 107 2.18 -9.42 -0.74
CA LYS A 107 0.88 -9.61 -1.42
C LYS A 107 -0.31 -9.09 -0.63
N ASN A 108 -0.21 -9.04 0.70
CA ASN A 108 -1.22 -8.45 1.55
C ASN A 108 -0.82 -7.01 1.87
N CYS A 109 -1.29 -6.08 1.07
CA CYS A 109 -1.02 -4.65 1.21
C CYS A 109 -2.30 -3.84 1.39
N SER A 110 -2.18 -2.61 1.90
CA SER A 110 -3.29 -1.68 1.88
C SER A 110 -3.48 -1.09 0.48
N LEU A 111 -4.71 -0.68 0.15
CA LEU A 111 -4.99 0.01 -1.11
C LEU A 111 -4.17 1.29 -1.26
N VAL A 112 -3.92 2.00 -0.17
CA VAL A 112 -3.05 3.20 -0.13
C VAL A 112 -1.63 2.87 -0.58
N GLN A 113 -1.02 1.83 0.01
CA GLN A 113 0.32 1.38 -0.36
C GLN A 113 0.39 0.95 -1.82
N PHE A 114 -0.62 0.22 -2.28
CA PHE A 114 -0.68 -0.24 -3.66
C PHE A 114 -0.79 0.91 -4.65
N ILE A 115 -1.74 1.86 -4.45
CA ILE A 115 -1.88 3.04 -5.30
C ILE A 115 -0.56 3.84 -5.32
N HIS A 116 0.09 4.04 -4.17
CA HIS A 116 1.38 4.71 -4.13
C HIS A 116 2.46 3.92 -4.88
N ALA A 117 2.47 2.58 -4.75
CA ALA A 117 3.42 1.69 -5.43
C ALA A 117 3.29 1.70 -6.97
N LEU A 118 2.11 2.01 -7.51
CA LEU A 118 1.90 2.14 -8.96
C LEU A 118 2.79 3.24 -9.57
N GLY A 119 3.22 4.24 -8.79
CA GLY A 119 4.10 5.30 -9.25
C GLY A 119 3.43 6.25 -10.24
N ILE A 120 2.12 6.48 -10.10
CA ILE A 120 1.36 7.43 -10.92
C ILE A 120 1.97 8.83 -10.76
N PRO A 121 2.29 9.53 -11.84
CA PRO A 121 2.84 10.89 -11.75
C PRO A 121 1.96 11.81 -10.89
N HIS A 122 2.56 12.64 -10.07
CA HIS A 122 1.90 13.58 -9.14
C HIS A 122 1.08 12.92 -8.01
N VAL A 123 1.02 11.58 -7.93
CA VAL A 123 0.34 10.85 -6.87
C VAL A 123 1.35 10.40 -5.82
N GLY A 124 1.51 11.20 -4.77
CA GLY A 124 2.28 10.84 -3.58
C GLY A 124 1.45 10.06 -2.55
N GLU A 125 2.07 9.70 -1.42
CA GLU A 125 1.43 8.94 -0.33
C GLU A 125 0.11 9.59 0.16
N LYS A 126 0.10 10.93 0.32
CA LYS A 126 -1.12 11.65 0.75
C LYS A 126 -2.23 11.55 -0.28
N THR A 127 -1.91 11.79 -1.54
CA THR A 127 -2.88 11.68 -2.66
C THR A 127 -3.38 10.25 -2.80
N ALA A 128 -2.50 9.24 -2.68
CA ALA A 128 -2.90 7.83 -2.67
C ALA A 128 -3.88 7.50 -1.53
N SER A 129 -3.68 8.09 -0.34
CA SER A 129 -4.61 7.94 0.79
C SER A 129 -5.99 8.56 0.50
N VAL A 130 -6.03 9.75 -0.12
CA VAL A 130 -7.29 10.39 -0.53
C VAL A 130 -8.02 9.53 -1.56
N LEU A 131 -7.31 9.07 -2.60
CA LEU A 131 -7.87 8.22 -3.65
C LEU A 131 -8.41 6.91 -3.08
N ALA A 132 -7.65 6.22 -2.22
CA ALA A 132 -8.08 4.96 -1.61
C ALA A 132 -9.34 5.13 -0.74
N ARG A 133 -9.43 6.22 0.02
CA ARG A 133 -10.59 6.51 0.86
C ARG A 133 -11.85 6.79 0.03
N MET A 134 -11.71 7.52 -1.07
CA MET A 134 -12.86 7.94 -1.88
C MET A 134 -13.41 6.85 -2.79
N HIS A 135 -12.56 5.95 -3.28
CA HIS A 135 -12.97 4.94 -4.27
C HIS A 135 -13.20 3.54 -3.70
N GLY A 136 -12.78 3.29 -2.47
CA GLY A 136 -13.03 2.00 -1.81
C GLY A 136 -12.29 0.79 -2.41
N SER A 137 -12.15 0.71 -3.72
CA SER A 137 -11.44 -0.38 -4.42
C SER A 137 -10.55 0.15 -5.55
N LEU A 138 -9.58 -0.68 -5.97
CA LEU A 138 -8.75 -0.35 -7.13
C LEU A 138 -9.57 -0.29 -8.41
N GLN A 139 -10.57 -1.16 -8.56
CA GLN A 139 -11.43 -1.21 -9.74
C GLN A 139 -12.22 0.09 -9.90
N ASP A 140 -12.81 0.60 -8.81
CA ASP A 140 -13.54 1.87 -8.84
C ASP A 140 -12.62 3.04 -9.27
N LEU A 141 -11.36 3.02 -8.81
CA LEU A 141 -10.37 4.02 -9.20
C LEU A 141 -9.98 3.92 -10.69
N MET A 142 -9.86 2.71 -11.22
CA MET A 142 -9.53 2.47 -12.64
C MET A 142 -10.64 2.92 -13.60
N GLU A 143 -11.89 2.97 -13.15
CA GLU A 143 -13.07 3.35 -13.94
C GLU A 143 -13.41 4.85 -13.82
N CYS A 144 -12.63 5.63 -13.05
CA CYS A 144 -12.90 7.04 -12.82
C CYS A 144 -12.65 7.91 -14.06
N THR A 145 -13.49 8.94 -14.18
CA THR A 145 -13.28 10.02 -15.15
C THR A 145 -12.56 11.21 -14.53
N PRO A 146 -11.92 12.07 -15.34
CA PRO A 146 -11.28 13.29 -14.82
C PRO A 146 -12.23 14.15 -13.98
N GLU A 147 -13.49 14.30 -14.41
CA GLU A 147 -14.49 15.10 -13.72
C GLU A 147 -14.84 14.57 -12.34
N THR A 148 -14.93 13.23 -12.20
CA THR A 148 -15.17 12.58 -10.90
C THR A 148 -13.99 12.78 -9.95
N LEU A 149 -12.77 12.70 -10.46
CA LEU A 149 -11.56 12.88 -9.68
C LEU A 149 -11.38 14.34 -9.24
N GLU A 150 -11.65 15.33 -10.13
CA GLU A 150 -11.58 16.75 -9.80
C GLU A 150 -12.63 17.20 -8.77
N GLY A 151 -13.72 16.44 -8.64
CA GLY A 151 -14.72 16.66 -7.58
C GLY A 151 -14.25 16.30 -6.17
N ILE A 152 -13.06 15.68 -6.03
CA ILE A 152 -12.48 15.29 -4.75
C ILE A 152 -11.59 16.41 -4.22
N ASP A 153 -11.81 16.84 -2.97
CA ASP A 153 -10.93 17.81 -2.32
C ASP A 153 -9.46 17.32 -2.36
N GLU A 154 -8.53 18.22 -2.62
CA GLU A 154 -7.09 17.99 -2.78
C GLU A 154 -6.68 17.34 -4.13
N ILE A 155 -7.61 16.98 -5.02
CA ILE A 155 -7.32 16.46 -6.36
C ILE A 155 -7.57 17.56 -7.40
N GLY A 156 -6.48 18.09 -7.94
CA GLY A 156 -6.57 19.09 -9.03
C GLY A 156 -6.51 18.45 -10.43
N PRO A 157 -6.73 19.25 -11.50
CA PRO A 157 -6.77 18.74 -12.88
C PRO A 157 -5.52 17.94 -13.28
N ILE A 158 -4.33 18.39 -12.85
CA ILE A 158 -3.06 17.71 -13.17
C ILE A 158 -3.00 16.30 -12.59
N ILE A 159 -3.49 16.12 -11.35
CA ILE A 159 -3.52 14.80 -10.70
C ILE A 159 -4.59 13.93 -11.36
N ALA A 160 -5.77 14.48 -11.60
CA ALA A 160 -6.88 13.76 -12.24
C ALA A 160 -6.47 13.23 -13.62
N GLU A 161 -5.88 14.09 -14.46
CA GLU A 161 -5.36 13.71 -15.77
C GLU A 161 -4.28 12.62 -15.66
N SER A 162 -3.33 12.76 -14.71
CA SER A 162 -2.27 11.78 -14.51
C SER A 162 -2.80 10.40 -14.14
N VAL A 163 -3.84 10.33 -13.31
CA VAL A 163 -4.49 9.07 -12.92
C VAL A 163 -5.17 8.41 -14.12
N VAL A 164 -5.96 9.17 -14.88
CA VAL A 164 -6.68 8.66 -16.04
C VAL A 164 -5.72 8.19 -17.13
N VAL A 165 -4.73 9.02 -17.51
CA VAL A 165 -3.70 8.66 -18.49
C VAL A 165 -2.93 7.40 -18.07
N PHE A 166 -2.65 7.24 -16.78
CA PHE A 166 -1.95 6.06 -16.28
C PHE A 166 -2.77 4.77 -16.47
N PHE A 167 -4.07 4.79 -16.21
CA PHE A 167 -4.96 3.63 -16.37
C PHE A 167 -5.44 3.44 -17.81
N ASP A 168 -5.37 4.45 -18.68
CA ASP A 168 -5.62 4.30 -20.13
C ASP A 168 -4.49 3.55 -20.84
N ASP A 169 -3.27 3.52 -20.28
CA ASP A 169 -2.16 2.78 -20.82
C ASP A 169 -2.35 1.26 -20.60
N GLN A 170 -2.59 0.55 -21.69
CA GLN A 170 -2.80 -0.91 -21.69
C GLN A 170 -1.61 -1.69 -21.09
N LYS A 171 -0.38 -1.17 -21.17
CA LYS A 171 0.79 -1.78 -20.53
C LYS A 171 0.65 -1.75 -19.01
N ASN A 172 0.18 -0.61 -18.45
CA ASN A 172 -0.04 -0.47 -17.01
C ASN A 172 -1.17 -1.38 -16.55
N VAL A 173 -2.32 -1.34 -17.22
CA VAL A 173 -3.46 -2.20 -16.91
C VAL A 173 -3.06 -3.67 -16.91
N LYS A 174 -2.25 -4.08 -17.89
CA LYS A 174 -1.82 -5.48 -18.00
C LYS A 174 -1.00 -5.94 -16.81
N TRP A 175 0.07 -5.24 -16.44
CA TRP A 175 0.90 -5.71 -15.32
C TRP A 175 0.19 -5.57 -13.96
N ILE A 176 -0.76 -4.64 -13.82
CA ILE A 176 -1.64 -4.54 -12.65
C ILE A 176 -2.55 -5.78 -12.59
N SER A 177 -3.18 -6.14 -13.71
CA SER A 177 -3.99 -7.36 -13.80
C SER A 177 -3.16 -8.61 -13.45
N ASP A 178 -1.95 -8.72 -14.00
CA ASP A 178 -1.02 -9.81 -13.67
C ASP A 178 -0.74 -9.87 -12.15
N LEU A 179 -0.55 -8.74 -11.47
CA LEU A 179 -0.36 -8.69 -10.01
C LEU A 179 -1.57 -9.24 -9.25
N LEU A 180 -2.77 -8.82 -9.64
CA LEU A 180 -4.01 -9.28 -9.01
C LEU A 180 -4.23 -10.77 -9.24
N GLU A 181 -3.98 -11.29 -10.45
CA GLU A 181 -4.06 -12.71 -10.80
C GLU A 181 -3.05 -13.56 -10.00
N ILE A 182 -1.85 -13.05 -9.75
CA ILE A 182 -0.81 -13.69 -8.93
C ILE A 182 -1.23 -13.71 -7.44
N GLY A 183 -2.27 -12.96 -7.06
CA GLY A 183 -2.83 -12.93 -5.72
C GLY A 183 -2.34 -11.79 -4.85
N VAL A 184 -1.90 -10.67 -5.44
CA VAL A 184 -1.75 -9.41 -4.70
C VAL A 184 -3.15 -8.88 -4.37
N GLN A 185 -3.40 -8.56 -3.11
CA GLN A 185 -4.71 -8.18 -2.62
C GLN A 185 -4.64 -6.80 -1.94
N PRO A 186 -4.75 -5.71 -2.71
CA PRO A 186 -4.83 -4.38 -2.12
C PRO A 186 -6.15 -4.24 -1.37
N ARG A 187 -6.10 -4.16 -0.05
CA ARG A 187 -7.29 -4.03 0.79
C ARG A 187 -7.46 -2.60 1.25
N ASN A 188 -8.66 -2.08 1.15
CA ASN A 188 -8.99 -0.83 1.80
C ASN A 188 -9.53 -1.13 3.21
N PRO A 189 -8.81 -0.77 4.29
CA PRO A 189 -9.29 -1.02 5.65
C PRO A 189 -10.61 -0.28 5.94
N GLU A 190 -10.89 0.84 5.24
CA GLU A 190 -12.13 1.59 5.42
C GLU A 190 -13.33 0.95 4.72
N THR A 191 -13.14 0.21 3.63
CA THR A 191 -14.23 -0.52 2.95
C THR A 191 -14.42 -1.92 3.48
N SER A 192 -13.43 -2.50 4.15
CA SER A 192 -13.60 -3.73 4.92
C SER A 192 -14.57 -3.54 6.09
N SER A 193 -14.84 -2.29 6.49
CA SER A 193 -15.84 -1.94 7.48
C SER A 193 -17.29 -1.85 6.92
N ASN A 194 -17.53 -2.05 5.61
CA ASN A 194 -18.90 -2.19 5.08
C ASN A 194 -19.49 -3.60 5.21
N SER A 195 -18.77 -4.54 5.81
CA SER A 195 -19.35 -5.67 6.52
C SER A 195 -19.39 -5.40 8.02
N GLY A 196 -19.53 -4.13 8.41
CA GLY A 196 -19.71 -3.75 9.80
C GLY A 196 -20.90 -4.51 10.37
N ILE A 197 -20.63 -5.31 11.40
CA ILE A 197 -21.73 -5.87 12.17
C ILE A 197 -22.38 -4.65 12.84
N PRO A 198 -23.67 -4.38 12.61
CA PRO A 198 -24.34 -3.15 13.07
C PRO A 198 -24.15 -2.86 14.55
N PHE A 199 -23.90 -3.92 15.33
CA PHE A 199 -23.61 -3.84 16.76
C PHE A 199 -22.30 -3.10 17.07
N PHE A 200 -21.25 -3.28 16.26
CA PHE A 200 -19.90 -2.73 16.50
C PHE A 200 -19.64 -1.39 15.81
N GLU A 201 -20.42 -1.08 14.79
CA GLU A 201 -20.19 0.08 13.92
C GLU A 201 -20.20 1.41 14.72
N GLY A 202 -19.08 2.15 14.62
CA GLY A 202 -18.89 3.43 15.31
C GLY A 202 -18.73 3.34 16.83
N LYS A 203 -18.81 2.15 17.46
CA LYS A 203 -18.69 1.96 18.89
C LYS A 203 -17.25 2.03 19.37
N VAL A 204 -17.04 2.64 20.51
CA VAL A 204 -15.72 2.77 21.15
C VAL A 204 -15.51 1.65 22.16
N PHE A 205 -14.53 0.81 21.89
CA PHE A 205 -14.14 -0.30 22.76
C PHE A 205 -12.83 -0.03 23.52
N VAL A 206 -12.73 -0.58 24.71
CA VAL A 206 -11.47 -0.67 25.47
C VAL A 206 -11.25 -2.11 25.87
N ILE A 207 -10.02 -2.62 25.65
CA ILE A 207 -9.64 -3.98 26.00
C ILE A 207 -8.84 -4.00 27.30
N THR A 208 -9.18 -4.92 28.22
CA THR A 208 -8.48 -5.05 29.51
C THR A 208 -8.46 -6.50 29.98
N GLY A 209 -7.49 -6.83 30.85
CA GLY A 209 -7.32 -8.20 31.38
C GLY A 209 -6.55 -9.12 30.47
N THR A 210 -6.47 -10.39 30.88
CA THR A 210 -5.86 -11.48 30.11
C THR A 210 -6.95 -12.12 29.28
N LEU A 211 -6.77 -12.12 27.97
CA LEU A 211 -7.68 -12.71 26.99
C LEU A 211 -7.14 -14.07 26.52
N SER A 212 -7.99 -14.88 25.91
CA SER A 212 -7.61 -16.17 25.32
C SER A 212 -6.65 -16.01 24.12
N GLU A 213 -6.79 -14.90 23.38
CA GLU A 213 -5.92 -14.52 22.28
C GLU A 213 -5.16 -13.22 22.61
N ALA A 214 -4.11 -12.92 21.84
CA ALA A 214 -3.33 -11.70 22.02
C ALA A 214 -4.23 -10.45 21.85
N ARG A 215 -3.94 -9.38 22.63
CA ARG A 215 -4.72 -8.15 22.61
C ARG A 215 -4.80 -7.50 21.22
N ASP A 216 -3.71 -7.60 20.45
CA ASP A 216 -3.65 -7.04 19.11
C ASP A 216 -4.58 -7.78 18.14
N VAL A 217 -4.72 -9.11 18.29
CA VAL A 217 -5.67 -9.93 17.51
C VAL A 217 -7.11 -9.49 17.77
N TRP A 218 -7.47 -9.27 19.05
CA TRP A 218 -8.79 -8.78 19.42
C TRP A 218 -9.03 -7.34 18.93
N LYS A 219 -7.99 -6.50 19.00
CA LYS A 219 -8.05 -5.14 18.46
C LYS A 219 -8.35 -5.16 16.97
N ASP A 220 -7.57 -5.90 16.18
CA ASP A 220 -7.73 -6.00 14.72
C ASP A 220 -9.11 -6.56 14.36
N ARG A 221 -9.59 -7.56 15.12
CA ARG A 221 -10.92 -8.17 14.91
C ARG A 221 -12.06 -7.17 15.17
N LEU A 222 -12.00 -6.38 16.23
CA LEU A 222 -12.99 -5.36 16.53
C LEU A 222 -12.95 -4.20 15.53
N GLU A 223 -11.76 -3.75 15.14
CA GLU A 223 -11.59 -2.69 14.15
C GLU A 223 -12.05 -3.14 12.76
N SER A 224 -11.89 -4.41 12.40
CA SER A 224 -12.36 -4.96 11.12
C SER A 224 -13.90 -4.97 10.97
N VAL A 225 -14.63 -4.92 12.08
CA VAL A 225 -16.11 -4.87 12.07
C VAL A 225 -16.66 -3.46 12.36
N GLY A 226 -15.82 -2.43 12.27
CA GLY A 226 -16.22 -1.02 12.37
C GLY A 226 -16.18 -0.42 13.78
N ALA A 227 -15.66 -1.14 14.80
CA ALA A 227 -15.43 -0.59 16.12
C ALA A 227 -14.14 0.23 16.19
N LYS A 228 -14.07 1.19 17.13
CA LYS A 228 -12.87 1.96 17.44
C LYS A 228 -12.27 1.48 18.75
N VAL A 229 -11.04 0.97 18.75
CA VAL A 229 -10.37 0.49 19.96
C VAL A 229 -9.47 1.58 20.56
N THR A 230 -9.65 1.87 21.86
CA THR A 230 -8.86 2.89 22.58
C THR A 230 -8.16 2.32 23.81
N GLY A 231 -7.07 2.95 24.22
CA GLY A 231 -6.23 2.48 25.35
C GLY A 231 -6.80 2.77 26.73
N SER A 232 -7.75 3.72 26.88
CA SER A 232 -8.23 4.18 28.17
C SER A 232 -9.76 4.33 28.22
N VAL A 233 -10.35 3.97 29.37
CA VAL A 233 -11.80 4.12 29.60
C VAL A 233 -12.15 5.59 29.88
N SER A 234 -13.14 6.10 29.16
CA SER A 234 -13.70 7.46 29.29
C SER A 234 -15.22 7.45 29.16
N SER A 235 -15.86 8.60 29.33
CA SER A 235 -17.30 8.77 29.09
C SER A 235 -17.74 8.54 27.62
N LYS A 236 -16.78 8.47 26.69
CA LYS A 236 -16.99 8.17 25.28
C LYS A 236 -16.81 6.68 24.96
N THR A 237 -16.51 5.82 25.95
CA THR A 237 -16.35 4.38 25.77
C THR A 237 -17.71 3.72 25.86
N ASP A 238 -18.11 2.99 24.83
CA ASP A 238 -19.38 2.24 24.79
C ASP A 238 -19.23 0.88 25.48
N TYR A 239 -18.14 0.17 25.21
CA TYR A 239 -17.92 -1.19 25.71
C TYR A 239 -16.51 -1.39 26.27
N LEU A 240 -16.43 -2.18 27.34
CA LEU A 240 -15.17 -2.69 27.87
C LEU A 240 -15.13 -4.20 27.62
N LEU A 241 -14.25 -4.66 26.72
CA LEU A 241 -13.94 -6.09 26.58
C LEU A 241 -13.00 -6.50 27.71
N ALA A 242 -13.52 -7.31 28.62
CA ALA A 242 -12.84 -7.70 29.84
C ALA A 242 -12.52 -9.21 29.83
N GLY A 243 -11.20 -9.53 29.81
CA GLY A 243 -10.69 -10.85 30.09
C GLY A 243 -10.48 -11.11 31.58
N GLU A 244 -9.77 -12.18 31.90
CA GLU A 244 -9.41 -12.50 33.28
C GLU A 244 -8.52 -11.42 33.90
N ASN A 245 -8.66 -11.21 35.21
CA ASN A 245 -7.89 -10.21 35.97
C ASN A 245 -7.97 -8.78 35.43
N ALA A 246 -9.13 -8.37 34.93
CA ALA A 246 -9.41 -7.02 34.47
C ALA A 246 -9.40 -6.03 35.64
N GLY A 247 -8.26 -5.39 35.91
CA GLY A 247 -8.00 -4.54 37.08
C GLY A 247 -8.69 -3.18 37.06
N ALA A 248 -7.92 -2.08 37.26
CA ALA A 248 -8.43 -0.71 37.42
C ALA A 248 -9.34 -0.19 36.30
N LYS A 249 -9.17 -0.65 35.06
CA LYS A 249 -10.05 -0.28 33.94
C LYS A 249 -11.47 -0.79 34.10
N LEU A 250 -11.65 -2.01 34.68
CA LEU A 250 -12.97 -2.57 34.97
C LEU A 250 -13.71 -1.76 36.05
N SER A 251 -13.01 -1.38 37.13
CA SER A 251 -13.57 -0.53 38.18
C SER A 251 -14.00 0.83 37.62
N LYS A 252 -13.17 1.46 36.80
CA LYS A 252 -13.46 2.71 36.13
C LYS A 252 -14.65 2.62 35.17
N ALA A 253 -14.73 1.55 34.38
CA ALA A 253 -15.86 1.32 33.48
C ALA A 253 -17.19 1.23 34.23
N ARG A 254 -17.23 0.50 35.37
CA ARG A 254 -18.40 0.41 36.22
C ARG A 254 -18.81 1.77 36.81
N THR A 255 -17.85 2.57 37.25
CA THR A 255 -18.11 3.92 37.75
C THR A 255 -18.70 4.85 36.69
N LEU A 256 -18.27 4.69 35.43
CA LEU A 256 -18.74 5.51 34.31
C LEU A 256 -19.99 4.94 33.59
N GLY A 257 -20.53 3.80 34.07
CA GLY A 257 -21.68 3.16 33.44
C GLY A 257 -21.40 2.51 32.06
N VAL A 258 -20.11 2.26 31.74
CA VAL A 258 -19.69 1.60 30.49
C VAL A 258 -20.11 0.14 30.54
N GLN A 259 -20.70 -0.39 29.46
CA GLN A 259 -21.07 -1.78 29.37
C GLN A 259 -19.84 -2.68 29.34
N VAL A 260 -19.85 -3.76 30.15
CA VAL A 260 -18.76 -4.73 30.20
C VAL A 260 -19.18 -5.97 29.41
N MET A 261 -18.31 -6.39 28.49
CA MET A 261 -18.51 -7.53 27.62
C MET A 261 -17.39 -8.55 27.87
N THR A 262 -17.74 -9.83 27.89
CA THR A 262 -16.77 -10.93 27.94
C THR A 262 -16.33 -11.32 26.53
N GLU A 263 -15.20 -12.05 26.40
CA GLU A 263 -14.74 -12.59 25.12
C GLU A 263 -15.82 -13.46 24.43
N LYS A 264 -16.54 -14.25 25.20
CA LYS A 264 -17.58 -15.13 24.69
C LYS A 264 -18.73 -14.30 24.06
N GLN A 265 -19.18 -13.26 24.76
CA GLN A 265 -20.22 -12.36 24.24
C GLN A 265 -19.74 -11.61 23.00
N ALA A 266 -18.50 -11.11 22.99
CA ALA A 266 -17.94 -10.45 21.82
C ALA A 266 -17.82 -11.41 20.62
N SER A 267 -17.45 -12.68 20.85
CA SER A 267 -17.39 -13.68 19.78
C SER A 267 -18.77 -14.08 19.25
N GLU A 268 -19.79 -14.11 20.11
CA GLU A 268 -21.18 -14.37 19.70
C GLU A 268 -21.73 -13.24 18.80
N GLU A 269 -21.38 -11.97 19.11
CA GLU A 269 -21.78 -10.82 18.29
C GLU A 269 -20.95 -10.70 16.99
N LEU A 270 -19.78 -11.31 16.94
CA LEU A 270 -18.90 -11.37 15.76
C LEU A 270 -19.25 -12.50 14.77
N SER A 271 -20.15 -13.40 15.15
CA SER A 271 -20.53 -14.57 14.35
C SER A 271 -21.73 -14.30 13.46
#